data_dd067a2ef6719d54179f3d5375f11886
#
_entry.id   dd067a2ef6719d54179f3d5375f11886
#
_cell.length_a   1.000
_cell.length_b   1.000
_cell.length_c   1.000
_cell.angle_alpha   90.00
_cell.angle_beta   90.00
_cell.angle_gamma   90.00
#
_symmetry.space_group_name_H-M   'P 1'
#
loop_
_entity.id
_entity.type
_entity.pdbx_description
1 polymer ?
#
loop_
_entity_poly.entity_id
_entity_poly.type
_entity_poly.pdbx_seq_one_letter_code
_entity_poly.pdbx_strand_id
1 'polypeptide(L)'
;KNNSLANDRITTKGFIPNVIPGNFPQSSSRLTKKTEMAIELPLYGKIAAGQPIEALTDHTNTVTVPAQLIGKGEHYALEVEGESMIEAGIFDGDTAIIEKCETAENGKIIVALIDNSEVTLKRLRKKHHAIALEPANSDYKTRIFGPDQVQVQGKLVGIIRKY
;
A
#
# COMPACT_ATOMS: atom_id res chain seq x y z
N LYS A 1 -41.61 68.60 2.80
CA LYS A 1 -40.10 68.65 2.78
C LYS A 1 -39.54 67.29 3.15
N ASN A 2 -39.15 66.64 2.09
CA ASN A 2 -38.73 65.25 2.15
C ASN A 2 -37.29 65.17 2.56
N ASN A 3 -37.01 64.30 3.49
CA ASN A 3 -35.64 63.86 3.82
C ASN A 3 -35.50 62.37 3.45
N SER A 4 -34.84 62.18 2.34
CA SER A 4 -34.47 60.87 1.87
C SER A 4 -33.14 60.45 2.54
N LEU A 5 -33.17 59.43 3.40
CA LEU A 5 -31.99 58.80 3.93
C LEU A 5 -31.63 57.65 3.00
N ALA A 6 -30.51 57.77 2.33
CA ALA A 6 -29.90 56.75 1.54
C ALA A 6 -29.41 55.60 2.47
N ASN A 7 -29.90 54.42 2.19
CA ASN A 7 -29.51 53.19 2.89
C ASN A 7 -28.38 52.53 2.11
N ASP A 8 -27.14 52.81 2.53
CA ASP A 8 -25.97 52.09 2.03
C ASP A 8 -26.02 50.63 2.50
N ARG A 9 -26.45 49.77 1.59
CA ARG A 9 -26.32 48.32 1.79
C ARG A 9 -24.90 47.90 1.49
N ILE A 10 -24.12 47.68 2.53
CA ILE A 10 -22.87 46.94 2.47
C ILE A 10 -23.20 45.50 2.06
N THR A 11 -22.99 45.20 0.79
CA THR A 11 -23.05 43.80 0.32
C THR A 11 -21.79 43.06 0.77
N THR A 12 -21.86 42.39 1.92
CA THR A 12 -20.90 41.38 2.26
C THR A 12 -20.99 40.28 1.20
N LYS A 13 -19.95 40.14 0.40
CA LYS A 13 -19.77 38.97 -0.46
C LYS A 13 -19.70 37.72 0.43
N GLY A 14 -20.83 37.09 0.65
CA GLY A 14 -20.89 35.80 1.34
C GLY A 14 -20.09 34.78 0.57
N PHE A 15 -19.21 34.06 1.29
CA PHE A 15 -18.57 32.85 0.82
C PHE A 15 -19.68 31.87 0.42
N ILE A 16 -19.80 31.58 -0.87
CA ILE A 16 -20.69 30.54 -1.37
C ILE A 16 -19.88 29.28 -1.41
N PRO A 17 -20.12 28.30 -0.50
CA PRO A 17 -19.44 27.01 -0.57
C PRO A 17 -19.78 26.36 -1.91
N ASN A 18 -18.78 25.80 -2.54
CA ASN A 18 -18.91 25.14 -3.84
C ASN A 18 -19.65 23.80 -3.65
N VAL A 19 -20.95 23.90 -3.34
CA VAL A 19 -21.82 22.73 -3.21
C VAL A 19 -22.31 22.38 -4.61
N ILE A 20 -21.82 21.28 -5.15
CA ILE A 20 -22.35 20.70 -6.38
C ILE A 20 -23.67 19.99 -6.01
N PRO A 21 -24.84 20.46 -6.45
CA PRO A 21 -26.08 19.74 -6.24
C PRO A 21 -26.02 18.42 -7.04
N GLY A 22 -25.70 17.32 -6.37
CA GLY A 22 -25.74 16.01 -6.97
C GLY A 22 -27.18 15.51 -7.05
N ASN A 23 -27.68 15.36 -8.26
CA ASN A 23 -28.91 14.64 -8.49
C ASN A 23 -28.58 13.15 -8.40
N PHE A 24 -28.69 12.57 -7.20
CA PHE A 24 -28.49 11.14 -6.99
C PHE A 24 -29.80 10.43 -7.39
N PRO A 25 -29.86 9.74 -8.54
CA PRO A 25 -30.98 8.89 -8.80
C PRO A 25 -31.05 7.85 -7.68
N GLN A 26 -32.15 7.82 -6.96
CA GLN A 26 -32.42 6.71 -6.05
C GLN A 26 -32.61 5.45 -6.91
N SER A 27 -31.50 4.84 -7.28
CA SER A 27 -31.55 3.53 -7.89
C SER A 27 -31.88 2.55 -6.75
N SER A 28 -33.15 2.16 -6.69
CA SER A 28 -33.57 0.94 -6.03
C SER A 28 -33.03 -0.28 -6.82
N SER A 29 -31.75 -0.22 -7.19
CA SER A 29 -31.08 -1.40 -7.70
C SER A 29 -30.98 -2.37 -6.53
N ARG A 30 -31.73 -3.45 -6.63
CA ARG A 30 -31.47 -4.66 -5.86
C ARG A 30 -29.96 -4.84 -5.90
N LEU A 31 -29.29 -4.55 -4.78
CA LEU A 31 -27.97 -5.03 -4.50
C LEU A 31 -28.06 -6.54 -4.61
N THR A 32 -27.83 -7.08 -5.79
CA THR A 32 -27.40 -8.45 -5.89
C THR A 32 -26.17 -8.47 -5.01
N LYS A 33 -26.28 -9.09 -3.84
CA LYS A 33 -25.16 -9.47 -3.00
C LYS A 33 -24.26 -10.31 -3.88
N LYS A 34 -23.39 -9.65 -4.64
CA LYS A 34 -22.16 -10.27 -5.11
C LYS A 34 -21.44 -10.56 -3.81
N THR A 35 -21.53 -11.79 -3.35
CA THR A 35 -20.79 -12.27 -2.19
C THR A 35 -19.35 -11.94 -2.51
N GLU A 36 -18.85 -10.85 -1.97
CA GLU A 36 -17.43 -10.53 -2.06
C GLU A 36 -16.75 -11.66 -1.31
N MET A 37 -16.18 -12.59 -2.07
CA MET A 37 -15.45 -13.69 -1.50
C MET A 37 -14.25 -13.07 -0.80
N ALA A 38 -14.26 -13.16 0.52
CA ALA A 38 -13.11 -12.81 1.34
C ALA A 38 -12.19 -14.03 1.41
N ILE A 39 -10.90 -13.77 1.32
CA ILE A 39 -9.84 -14.80 1.40
C ILE A 39 -9.01 -14.52 2.64
N GLU A 40 -8.69 -15.56 3.39
CA GLU A 40 -7.76 -15.47 4.50
C GLU A 40 -6.34 -15.74 4.00
N LEU A 41 -5.45 -14.80 4.27
CA LEU A 41 -4.02 -14.93 4.00
C LEU A 41 -3.24 -15.07 5.29
N PRO A 42 -2.17 -15.88 5.30
CA PRO A 42 -1.24 -15.89 6.43
C PRO A 42 -0.63 -14.50 6.61
N LEU A 43 -0.66 -13.97 7.81
CA LEU A 43 -0.04 -12.71 8.19
C LEU A 43 1.28 -13.00 8.90
N TYR A 44 2.36 -12.61 8.24
CA TYR A 44 3.67 -12.64 8.87
C TYR A 44 3.86 -11.30 9.59
N GLY A 45 4.11 -11.38 10.89
CA GLY A 45 4.45 -10.23 11.72
C GLY A 45 5.83 -9.68 11.36
N LYS A 46 6.41 -8.91 12.28
CA LYS A 46 7.76 -8.37 12.16
C LYS A 46 8.72 -9.44 11.67
N ILE A 47 9.29 -9.24 10.51
CA ILE A 47 10.26 -10.17 9.96
C ILE A 47 11.49 -10.07 10.83
N ALA A 48 11.68 -11.05 11.69
CA ALA A 48 12.92 -11.17 12.45
C ALA A 48 14.07 -11.35 11.46
N ALA A 49 15.05 -10.46 11.53
CA ALA A 49 16.24 -10.54 10.71
C ALA A 49 16.83 -11.95 10.76
N GLY A 50 17.09 -12.54 9.58
CA GLY A 50 17.82 -13.82 9.49
C GLY A 50 16.99 -15.06 9.21
N GLN A 51 15.67 -14.96 9.02
CA GLN A 51 14.88 -16.15 8.66
C GLN A 51 14.17 -15.96 7.30
N PRO A 52 14.21 -16.96 6.40
CA PRO A 52 13.38 -16.97 5.20
C PRO A 52 11.91 -16.88 5.60
N ILE A 53 11.08 -16.25 4.76
CA ILE A 53 9.64 -16.12 5.01
C ILE A 53 8.98 -17.48 5.26
N GLU A 54 9.48 -18.53 4.64
CA GLU A 54 9.02 -19.92 4.82
C GLU A 54 9.24 -20.47 6.24
N ALA A 55 10.19 -19.92 6.98
CA ALA A 55 10.43 -20.27 8.39
C ALA A 55 9.55 -19.48 9.37
N LEU A 56 8.84 -18.43 8.88
CA LEU A 56 7.93 -17.62 9.68
C LEU A 56 6.51 -18.17 9.67
N THR A 57 6.32 -19.42 9.32
CA THR A 57 5.02 -20.12 9.31
C THR A 57 4.45 -20.30 10.72
N ASP A 58 4.25 -19.19 11.41
CA ASP A 58 3.32 -19.15 12.52
C ASP A 58 1.91 -18.97 11.95
N HIS A 59 1.26 -20.10 11.64
CA HIS A 59 -0.07 -20.17 11.02
C HIS A 59 -1.20 -19.63 11.91
N THR A 60 -0.87 -18.99 13.02
CA THR A 60 -1.85 -18.51 13.99
C THR A 60 -2.46 -17.16 13.63
N ASN A 61 -1.77 -16.35 12.84
CA ASN A 61 -2.22 -15.03 12.45
C ASN A 61 -2.63 -15.00 10.98
N THR A 62 -3.88 -14.63 10.72
CA THR A 62 -4.40 -14.43 9.36
C THR A 62 -4.99 -13.03 9.21
N VAL A 63 -5.06 -12.57 7.97
CA VAL A 63 -5.79 -11.36 7.60
C VAL A 63 -6.78 -11.68 6.50
N THR A 64 -7.99 -11.18 6.65
CA THR A 64 -9.05 -11.33 5.65
C THR A 64 -8.94 -10.22 4.62
N VAL A 65 -8.84 -10.58 3.35
CA VAL A 65 -8.69 -9.64 2.24
C VAL A 65 -9.76 -9.87 1.17
N PRO A 66 -10.19 -8.81 0.45
CA PRO A 66 -11.08 -8.97 -0.70
C PRO A 66 -10.44 -9.85 -1.78
N ALA A 67 -11.18 -10.84 -2.29
CA ALA A 67 -10.67 -11.74 -3.34
C ALA A 67 -10.19 -11.01 -4.60
N GLN A 68 -10.69 -9.80 -4.83
CA GLN A 68 -10.31 -8.96 -5.98
C GLN A 68 -8.84 -8.49 -5.93
N LEU A 69 -8.23 -8.45 -4.73
CA LEU A 69 -6.82 -8.12 -4.55
C LEU A 69 -5.90 -9.30 -4.85
N ILE A 70 -6.47 -10.51 -4.91
CA ILE A 70 -5.71 -11.74 -5.02
C ILE A 70 -5.77 -12.22 -6.47
N GLY A 71 -4.61 -12.28 -7.09
CA GLY A 71 -4.43 -12.84 -8.42
C GLY A 71 -4.28 -14.37 -8.39
N LYS A 72 -3.65 -14.91 -9.42
CA LYS A 72 -3.27 -16.32 -9.46
C LYS A 72 -1.99 -16.52 -8.64
N GLY A 73 -1.87 -17.67 -7.95
CA GLY A 73 -0.70 -18.04 -7.19
C GLY A 73 -0.86 -17.85 -5.68
N GLU A 74 0.21 -18.11 -4.97
CA GLU A 74 0.26 -17.97 -3.51
C GLU A 74 0.42 -16.51 -3.10
N HIS A 75 -0.29 -16.12 -2.05
CA HIS A 75 -0.20 -14.78 -1.46
C HIS A 75 -0.02 -14.89 0.05
N TYR A 76 0.60 -13.89 0.60
CA TYR A 76 0.72 -13.71 2.04
C TYR A 76 0.61 -12.23 2.39
N ALA A 77 0.37 -11.94 3.64
CA ALA A 77 0.36 -10.58 4.16
C ALA A 77 1.59 -10.36 5.05
N LEU A 78 2.05 -9.11 5.08
CA LEU A 78 3.21 -8.68 5.81
C LEU A 78 2.92 -7.39 6.54
N GLU A 79 3.22 -7.33 7.84
CA GLU A 79 3.17 -6.07 8.59
C GLU A 79 4.40 -5.22 8.25
N VAL A 80 4.14 -3.99 7.79
CA VAL A 80 5.19 -3.04 7.42
C VAL A 80 5.75 -2.39 8.68
N GLU A 81 7.07 -2.36 8.80
CA GLU A 81 7.78 -1.66 9.85
C GLU A 81 8.68 -0.57 9.26
N GLY A 82 8.61 0.62 9.86
CA GLY A 82 9.46 1.77 9.52
C GLY A 82 8.95 2.61 8.34
N GLU A 83 9.74 3.62 8.00
CA GLU A 83 9.33 4.73 7.14
C GLU A 83 10.01 4.72 5.77
N SER A 84 10.75 3.67 5.43
CA SER A 84 11.59 3.66 4.21
C SER A 84 10.80 3.71 2.89
N MET A 85 9.45 3.58 2.92
CA MET A 85 8.58 3.53 1.75
C MET A 85 7.43 4.55 1.78
N ILE A 86 7.53 5.58 2.62
CA ILE A 86 6.44 6.57 2.85
C ILE A 86 6.08 7.36 1.59
N GLU A 87 7.06 7.69 0.73
CA GLU A 87 6.81 8.41 -0.53
C GLU A 87 6.12 7.52 -1.58
N ALA A 88 6.06 6.22 -1.36
CA ALA A 88 5.23 5.28 -2.12
C ALA A 88 3.85 5.07 -1.49
N GLY A 89 3.52 5.82 -0.42
CA GLY A 89 2.25 5.72 0.29
C GLY A 89 2.16 4.51 1.22
N ILE A 90 3.29 3.90 1.56
CA ILE A 90 3.38 2.75 2.46
C ILE A 90 3.97 3.23 3.78
N PHE A 91 3.21 3.07 4.87
CA PHE A 91 3.55 3.60 6.19
C PHE A 91 3.77 2.48 7.21
N ASP A 92 4.41 2.84 8.30
CA ASP A 92 4.53 1.96 9.45
C ASP A 92 3.16 1.46 9.94
N GLY A 93 3.05 0.16 10.24
CA GLY A 93 1.80 -0.48 10.66
C GLY A 93 0.84 -0.85 9.53
N ASP A 94 1.15 -0.54 8.27
CA ASP A 94 0.37 -1.04 7.13
C ASP A 94 0.48 -2.56 6.99
N THR A 95 -0.56 -3.16 6.42
CA THR A 95 -0.51 -4.56 6.00
C THR A 95 -0.28 -4.63 4.50
N ALA A 96 0.89 -5.08 4.09
CA ALA A 96 1.24 -5.32 2.69
C ALA A 96 0.75 -6.68 2.24
N ILE A 97 0.05 -6.73 1.11
CA ILE A 97 -0.37 -7.96 0.45
C ILE A 97 0.64 -8.29 -0.63
N ILE A 98 1.22 -9.46 -0.54
CA ILE A 98 2.36 -9.90 -1.35
C ILE A 98 1.97 -11.12 -2.18
N GLU A 99 2.21 -11.07 -3.47
CA GLU A 99 2.19 -12.25 -4.35
C GLU A 99 3.56 -12.91 -4.30
N LYS A 100 3.63 -14.17 -3.87
CA LYS A 100 4.86 -14.94 -3.79
C LYS A 100 5.45 -15.16 -5.18
N CYS A 101 6.68 -14.76 -5.39
CA CYS A 101 7.41 -14.96 -6.63
C CYS A 101 8.92 -14.87 -6.39
N GLU A 102 9.70 -15.54 -7.24
CA GLU A 102 11.17 -15.51 -7.18
C GLU A 102 11.77 -14.44 -8.08
N THR A 103 10.97 -13.83 -8.94
CA THR A 103 11.40 -12.79 -9.87
C THR A 103 10.38 -11.68 -9.96
N ALA A 104 10.86 -10.47 -10.22
CA ALA A 104 9.99 -9.31 -10.46
C ALA A 104 10.64 -8.37 -11.50
N GLU A 105 9.81 -7.55 -12.13
CA GLU A 105 10.22 -6.54 -13.09
C GLU A 105 10.81 -5.32 -12.38
N ASN A 106 11.66 -4.59 -13.12
CA ASN A 106 12.20 -3.31 -12.64
C ASN A 106 11.06 -2.32 -12.28
N GLY A 107 11.24 -1.63 -11.17
CA GLY A 107 10.29 -0.65 -10.67
C GLY A 107 9.21 -1.21 -9.76
N LYS A 108 9.05 -2.52 -9.69
CA LYS A 108 8.12 -3.14 -8.73
C LYS A 108 8.64 -3.01 -7.31
N ILE A 109 7.71 -2.88 -6.36
CA ILE A 109 8.01 -2.99 -4.94
C ILE A 109 7.98 -4.46 -4.57
N ILE A 110 9.06 -4.92 -3.97
CA ILE A 110 9.28 -6.33 -3.65
C ILE A 110 9.64 -6.52 -2.19
N VAL A 111 9.38 -7.71 -1.70
CA VAL A 111 10.02 -8.24 -0.50
C VAL A 111 11.31 -8.91 -0.92
N ALA A 112 12.42 -8.43 -0.40
CA ALA A 112 13.75 -8.93 -0.69
C ALA A 112 14.38 -9.53 0.56
N LEU A 113 14.98 -10.71 0.42
CA LEU A 113 15.86 -11.31 1.41
C LEU A 113 17.31 -11.03 0.98
N ILE A 114 18.07 -10.38 1.85
CA ILE A 114 19.45 -9.96 1.63
C ILE A 114 20.37 -10.83 2.44
N ASP A 115 21.38 -11.42 1.80
CA ASP A 115 22.40 -12.28 2.42
C ASP A 115 21.83 -13.35 3.36
N ASN A 116 20.64 -13.89 3.05
CA ASN A 116 19.86 -14.82 3.86
C ASN A 116 19.63 -14.36 5.32
N SER A 117 19.69 -13.06 5.59
CA SER A 117 19.64 -12.53 6.96
C SER A 117 18.69 -11.35 7.16
N GLU A 118 18.51 -10.51 6.17
CA GLU A 118 17.69 -9.29 6.28
C GLU A 118 16.54 -9.34 5.27
N VAL A 119 15.31 -9.17 5.74
CA VAL A 119 14.14 -9.00 4.86
C VAL A 119 13.73 -7.54 4.83
N THR A 120 13.43 -7.03 3.64
CA THR A 120 13.06 -5.62 3.46
C THR A 120 12.08 -5.43 2.31
N LEU A 121 11.25 -4.39 2.40
CA LEU A 121 10.36 -3.95 1.33
C LEU A 121 10.99 -2.76 0.62
N LYS A 122 11.32 -2.90 -0.67
CA LYS A 122 12.00 -1.86 -1.46
C LYS A 122 11.56 -1.92 -2.92
N ARG A 123 11.83 -0.85 -3.64
CA ARG A 123 11.69 -0.84 -5.11
C ARG A 123 12.88 -1.52 -5.76
N LEU A 124 12.60 -2.51 -6.61
CA LEU A 124 13.62 -3.27 -7.32
C LEU A 124 14.13 -2.50 -8.54
N ARG A 125 15.45 -2.42 -8.68
CA ARG A 125 16.14 -2.02 -9.93
C ARG A 125 17.25 -3.00 -10.23
N LYS A 126 17.10 -3.73 -11.34
CA LYS A 126 18.14 -4.62 -11.87
C LYS A 126 18.88 -3.90 -12.98
N LYS A 127 20.19 -3.88 -12.93
CA LYS A 127 21.03 -3.28 -13.96
C LYS A 127 22.28 -4.15 -14.15
N HIS A 128 22.36 -4.82 -15.30
CA HIS A 128 23.46 -5.74 -15.65
C HIS A 128 23.71 -6.79 -14.54
N HIS A 129 24.79 -6.63 -13.78
CA HIS A 129 25.23 -7.54 -12.73
C HIS A 129 25.00 -6.97 -11.32
N ALA A 130 24.13 -5.99 -11.18
CA ALA A 130 23.82 -5.38 -9.88
C ALA A 130 22.32 -5.28 -9.65
N ILE A 131 21.93 -5.42 -8.38
CA ILE A 131 20.59 -5.21 -7.89
C ILE A 131 20.62 -4.01 -6.95
N ALA A 132 19.87 -2.96 -7.29
CA ALA A 132 19.63 -1.85 -6.40
C ALA A 132 18.26 -2.01 -5.73
N LEU A 133 18.23 -1.87 -4.41
CA LEU A 133 17.05 -1.80 -3.59
C LEU A 133 16.84 -0.34 -3.18
N GLU A 134 15.87 0.29 -3.83
CA GLU A 134 15.58 1.72 -3.67
C GLU A 134 14.50 1.92 -2.60
N PRO A 135 14.77 2.70 -1.55
CA PRO A 135 13.72 3.19 -0.68
C PRO A 135 12.85 4.22 -1.41
N ALA A 136 11.63 4.39 -0.96
CA ALA A 136 10.75 5.50 -1.34
C ALA A 136 10.64 6.47 -0.15
N ASN A 137 11.78 7.00 0.24
CA ASN A 137 11.96 8.02 1.26
C ASN A 137 13.35 8.63 1.09
N SER A 138 13.40 9.95 0.92
CA SER A 138 14.65 10.72 0.68
C SER A 138 15.67 10.61 1.81
N ASP A 139 15.23 10.28 3.04
CA ASP A 139 16.12 10.12 4.19
C ASP A 139 16.89 8.80 4.19
N TYR A 140 16.53 7.90 3.30
CA TYR A 140 17.12 6.57 3.17
C TYR A 140 17.94 6.48 1.87
N LYS A 141 19.04 5.76 1.92
CA LYS A 141 19.91 5.57 0.75
C LYS A 141 19.58 4.27 0.02
N THR A 142 19.66 4.33 -1.31
CA THR A 142 19.65 3.14 -2.17
C THR A 142 20.85 2.25 -1.84
N ARG A 143 20.58 0.95 -1.67
CA ARG A 143 21.62 -0.06 -1.43
C ARG A 143 21.80 -0.88 -2.71
N ILE A 144 23.06 -1.14 -3.07
CA ILE A 144 23.44 -1.88 -4.28
C ILE A 144 24.09 -3.19 -3.85
N PHE A 145 23.68 -4.28 -4.48
CA PHE A 145 24.10 -5.63 -4.18
C PHE A 145 24.50 -6.40 -5.43
N GLY A 146 25.30 -7.42 -5.27
CA GLY A 146 25.50 -8.45 -6.28
C GLY A 146 24.21 -9.30 -6.46
N PRO A 147 24.05 -9.96 -7.61
CA PRO A 147 22.84 -10.74 -7.91
C PRO A 147 22.63 -11.90 -6.95
N ASP A 148 23.71 -12.45 -6.39
CA ASP A 148 23.64 -13.61 -5.46
C ASP A 148 23.30 -13.21 -4.03
N GLN A 149 23.31 -11.91 -3.72
CA GLN A 149 23.04 -11.39 -2.38
C GLN A 149 21.55 -11.12 -2.13
N VAL A 150 20.74 -11.05 -3.18
CA VAL A 150 19.33 -10.66 -3.07
C VAL A 150 18.42 -11.72 -3.66
N GLN A 151 17.51 -12.23 -2.85
CA GLN A 151 16.46 -13.13 -3.28
C GLN A 151 15.11 -12.42 -3.19
N VAL A 152 14.36 -12.45 -4.29
CA VAL A 152 12.98 -11.94 -4.30
C VAL A 152 12.08 -12.96 -3.61
N GLN A 153 11.33 -12.52 -2.61
CA GLN A 153 10.39 -13.35 -1.86
C GLN A 153 8.93 -13.12 -2.31
N GLY A 154 8.70 -12.04 -3.03
CA GLY A 154 7.40 -11.70 -3.57
C GLY A 154 7.33 -10.24 -4.01
N LYS A 155 6.24 -9.89 -4.68
CA LYS A 155 5.94 -8.53 -5.14
C LYS A 155 4.69 -7.99 -4.46
N LEU A 156 4.69 -6.69 -4.18
CA LEU A 156 3.56 -5.99 -3.60
C LEU A 156 2.40 -5.94 -4.60
N VAL A 157 1.20 -6.32 -4.15
CA VAL A 157 -0.04 -6.24 -4.93
C VAL A 157 -1.07 -5.31 -4.31
N GLY A 158 -0.98 -5.02 -3.02
CA GLY A 158 -1.89 -4.11 -2.34
C GLY A 158 -1.45 -3.76 -0.93
N ILE A 159 -2.10 -2.74 -0.37
CA ILE A 159 -1.91 -2.29 1.02
C ILE A 159 -3.29 -2.23 1.67
N ILE A 160 -3.37 -2.70 2.90
CA ILE A 160 -4.52 -2.51 3.78
C ILE A 160 -4.09 -1.65 4.96
N ARG A 161 -4.84 -0.60 5.23
CA ARG A 161 -4.62 0.30 6.36
C ARG A 161 -5.89 0.44 7.17
N LYS A 162 -5.74 0.38 8.48
CA LYS A 162 -6.81 0.69 9.45
C LYS A 162 -6.50 2.03 10.09
N TYR A 163 -7.52 2.84 10.25
CA TYR A 163 -7.46 4.14 10.93
C TYR A 163 -8.13 4.06 12.29
#